data_20529cd76d0bac00fda58c152cd76c7b
#
_entry.id   20529cd76d0bac00fda58c152cd76c7b
#
_cell.length_a   1.000
_cell.length_b   1.000
_cell.length_c   1.000
_cell.angle_alpha   90.00
_cell.angle_beta   90.00
_cell.angle_gamma   90.00
#
_symmetry.space_group_name_H-M   'P 1'
#
loop_
_entity.id
_entity.type
_entity.pdbx_description
1 polymer ?
#
loop_
_entity_poly.entity_id
_entity_poly.type
_entity_poly.pdbx_seq_one_letter_code
_entity_poly.pdbx_strand_id
1 'polypeptide(L)'
;MLISFIVPAYNEEVMLGATLRTLCASARTLAEPFEVIVVNDASSDATARTAQASGVSVLEVDLHQISAVRNAGARSAKGELLVFVDADTLVPEETLRGMLAAVQGGAVGGGARVHFDGHGVRAWTRWLAELGCWMMYRLSVAGGCFLFARRTAFEAAGGFDERYFASEEIHLRLALGKLGRFAMLPAAVITSGRKLRLFSAGQILRQMLRLAVRGLPAVRRRDGLDFWYNGRREATDVRPPLKGG
;
A
#
# COMPACT_ATOMS: atom_id res chain seq x y z
N MET A 1 -13.04 -4.68 17.92
CA MET A 1 -11.87 -3.78 17.63
C MET A 1 -12.19 -2.97 16.37
N LEU A 2 -12.16 -1.63 16.43
CA LEU A 2 -12.39 -0.82 15.22
C LEU A 2 -11.16 -0.85 14.32
N ILE A 3 -11.38 -1.07 13.01
CA ILE A 3 -10.34 -1.12 11.98
C ILE A 3 -10.45 0.15 11.12
N SER A 4 -9.36 0.90 10.95
CA SER A 4 -9.29 2.02 10.01
C SER A 4 -8.45 1.65 8.80
N PHE A 5 -9.08 1.59 7.63
CA PHE A 5 -8.38 1.46 6.36
C PHE A 5 -8.05 2.86 5.83
N ILE A 6 -6.78 3.10 5.57
CA ILE A 6 -6.22 4.37 5.11
C ILE A 6 -5.71 4.15 3.69
N VAL A 7 -6.30 4.87 2.74
CA VAL A 7 -6.01 4.72 1.30
C VAL A 7 -5.45 6.04 0.78
N PRO A 8 -4.12 6.20 0.72
CA PRO A 8 -3.51 7.37 0.08
C PRO A 8 -3.80 7.35 -1.41
N ALA A 9 -4.24 8.47 -1.97
CA ALA A 9 -4.61 8.57 -3.38
C ALA A 9 -4.11 9.89 -3.99
N TYR A 10 -3.47 9.79 -5.17
CA TYR A 10 -3.07 10.91 -6.00
C TYR A 10 -3.27 10.55 -7.48
N ASN A 11 -4.27 11.16 -8.12
CA ASN A 11 -4.64 10.89 -9.52
C ASN A 11 -4.88 9.40 -9.80
N GLU A 12 -5.81 8.78 -9.05
CA GLU A 12 -6.16 7.36 -9.11
C GLU A 12 -7.63 7.10 -9.49
N GLU A 13 -8.26 8.03 -10.23
CA GLU A 13 -9.67 7.94 -10.63
C GLU A 13 -10.05 6.59 -11.26
N VAL A 14 -9.11 5.98 -12.03
CA VAL A 14 -9.34 4.73 -12.77
C VAL A 14 -9.36 3.50 -11.85
N MET A 15 -8.48 3.47 -10.84
CA MET A 15 -8.24 2.27 -10.03
C MET A 15 -8.98 2.30 -8.70
N LEU A 16 -9.13 3.47 -8.10
CA LEU A 16 -9.63 3.66 -6.74
C LEU A 16 -11.00 3.02 -6.53
N GLY A 17 -11.93 3.15 -7.49
CA GLY A 17 -13.27 2.57 -7.37
C GLY A 17 -13.27 1.04 -7.23
N ALA A 18 -12.39 0.33 -7.95
CA ALA A 18 -12.25 -1.12 -7.83
C ALA A 18 -11.60 -1.52 -6.50
N THR A 19 -10.57 -0.77 -6.08
CA THR A 19 -9.91 -0.95 -4.78
C THR A 19 -10.90 -0.80 -3.62
N LEU A 20 -11.68 0.28 -3.60
CA LEU A 20 -12.66 0.53 -2.53
C LEU A 20 -13.77 -0.52 -2.50
N ARG A 21 -14.31 -0.93 -3.66
CA ARG A 21 -15.33 -1.99 -3.72
C ARG A 21 -14.81 -3.30 -3.14
N THR A 22 -13.62 -3.75 -3.55
CA THR A 22 -13.02 -4.99 -3.06
C THR A 22 -12.71 -4.91 -1.58
N LEU A 23 -12.10 -3.80 -1.13
CA LEU A 23 -11.75 -3.58 0.26
C LEU A 23 -13.01 -3.58 1.17
N CYS A 24 -14.04 -2.82 0.81
CA CYS A 24 -15.28 -2.78 1.58
C CYS A 24 -16.01 -4.14 1.58
N ALA A 25 -16.01 -4.86 0.46
CA ALA A 25 -16.60 -6.20 0.39
C ALA A 25 -15.87 -7.17 1.33
N SER A 26 -14.54 -7.22 1.27
CA SER A 26 -13.71 -8.05 2.14
C SER A 26 -13.82 -7.64 3.62
N ALA A 27 -13.86 -6.34 3.92
CA ALA A 27 -13.99 -5.86 5.30
C ALA A 27 -15.32 -6.24 5.94
N ARG A 28 -16.43 -6.23 5.19
CA ARG A 28 -17.76 -6.64 5.68
C ARG A 28 -17.82 -8.09 6.15
N THR A 29 -16.95 -8.97 5.63
CA THR A 29 -16.93 -10.39 6.04
C THR A 29 -16.24 -10.62 7.38
N LEU A 30 -15.56 -9.61 7.93
CA LEU A 30 -14.78 -9.76 9.18
C LEU A 30 -15.61 -9.72 10.46
N ALA A 31 -16.87 -9.30 10.39
CA ALA A 31 -17.73 -9.04 11.55
C ALA A 31 -17.13 -8.03 12.58
N GLU A 32 -16.14 -7.25 12.18
CA GLU A 32 -15.52 -6.18 12.95
C GLU A 32 -15.99 -4.82 12.42
N PRO A 33 -16.24 -3.83 13.29
CA PRO A 33 -16.51 -2.47 12.81
C PRO A 33 -15.29 -1.91 12.07
N PHE A 34 -15.55 -1.20 10.99
CA PHE A 34 -14.48 -0.57 10.21
C PHE A 34 -14.90 0.79 9.64
N GLU A 35 -13.91 1.60 9.36
CA GLU A 35 -14.00 2.81 8.55
C GLU A 35 -12.99 2.76 7.42
N VAL A 36 -13.27 3.49 6.34
CA VAL A 36 -12.36 3.68 5.22
C VAL A 36 -12.15 5.17 5.01
N ILE A 37 -10.90 5.60 4.98
CA ILE A 37 -10.49 6.98 4.80
C ILE A 37 -9.60 7.05 3.56
N VAL A 38 -10.09 7.67 2.49
CA VAL A 38 -9.27 8.03 1.34
C VAL A 38 -8.59 9.35 1.65
N VAL A 39 -7.27 9.37 1.62
CA VAL A 39 -6.49 10.59 1.77
C VAL A 39 -6.13 11.09 0.39
N ASN A 40 -6.89 12.08 -0.10
CA ASN A 40 -6.73 12.67 -1.42
C ASN A 40 -5.67 13.76 -1.37
N ASP A 41 -4.52 13.49 -1.99
CA ASP A 41 -3.35 14.38 -1.96
C ASP A 41 -3.35 15.32 -3.16
N ALA A 42 -4.26 16.32 -3.14
CA ALA A 42 -4.42 17.33 -4.18
C ALA A 42 -4.56 16.75 -5.60
N SER A 43 -5.38 15.69 -5.77
CA SER A 43 -5.63 15.11 -7.10
C SER A 43 -6.32 16.11 -8.02
N SER A 44 -5.88 16.15 -9.28
CA SER A 44 -6.45 16.99 -10.33
C SER A 44 -7.52 16.29 -11.20
N ASP A 45 -7.67 14.96 -11.03
CA ASP A 45 -8.63 14.12 -11.73
C ASP A 45 -9.91 13.85 -10.91
N ALA A 46 -10.71 12.85 -11.27
CA ALA A 46 -11.93 12.51 -10.55
C ALA A 46 -11.72 11.65 -9.29
N THR A 47 -10.50 11.53 -8.75
CA THR A 47 -10.17 10.68 -7.58
C THR A 47 -11.08 11.00 -6.38
N ALA A 48 -11.20 12.26 -5.98
CA ALA A 48 -12.04 12.67 -4.85
C ALA A 48 -13.52 12.31 -5.06
N ARG A 49 -14.05 12.58 -6.26
CA ARG A 49 -15.44 12.23 -6.63
C ARG A 49 -15.67 10.72 -6.60
N THR A 50 -14.71 9.91 -7.07
CA THR A 50 -14.77 8.45 -7.04
C THR A 50 -14.82 7.93 -5.60
N ALA A 51 -14.02 8.50 -4.70
CA ALA A 51 -14.05 8.17 -3.29
C ALA A 51 -15.39 8.52 -2.64
N GLN A 52 -15.89 9.75 -2.84
CA GLN A 52 -17.18 10.21 -2.33
C GLN A 52 -18.34 9.34 -2.84
N ALA A 53 -18.36 9.01 -4.13
CA ALA A 53 -19.37 8.13 -4.72
C ALA A 53 -19.32 6.70 -4.15
N SER A 54 -18.20 6.27 -3.60
CA SER A 54 -18.05 4.97 -2.90
C SER A 54 -18.56 4.99 -1.46
N GLY A 55 -19.03 6.13 -0.95
CA GLY A 55 -19.58 6.27 0.40
C GLY A 55 -18.55 6.18 1.53
N VAL A 56 -17.27 6.44 1.25
CA VAL A 56 -16.18 6.45 2.21
C VAL A 56 -15.78 7.87 2.61
N SER A 57 -15.10 8.02 3.74
CA SER A 57 -14.59 9.32 4.18
C SER A 57 -13.44 9.79 3.28
N VAL A 58 -13.42 11.09 2.96
CA VAL A 58 -12.34 11.70 2.18
C VAL A 58 -11.68 12.77 3.03
N LEU A 59 -10.35 12.66 3.17
CA LEU A 59 -9.49 13.67 3.77
C LEU A 59 -8.69 14.34 2.67
N GLU A 60 -8.91 15.65 2.47
CA GLU A 60 -8.17 16.45 1.49
C GLU A 60 -6.86 16.94 2.11
N VAL A 61 -5.74 16.74 1.41
CA VAL A 61 -4.41 17.20 1.82
C VAL A 61 -3.64 17.69 0.58
N ASP A 62 -2.55 18.41 0.81
CA ASP A 62 -1.61 18.87 -0.23
C ASP A 62 -0.19 18.70 0.31
N LEU A 63 0.31 17.47 0.30
CA LEU A 63 1.56 17.06 0.94
C LEU A 63 2.59 16.55 -0.06
N HIS A 64 2.14 15.91 -1.13
CA HIS A 64 2.95 15.34 -2.20
C HIS A 64 4.09 14.41 -1.71
N GLN A 65 3.84 13.75 -0.57
CA GLN A 65 4.75 12.78 0.04
C GLN A 65 3.98 11.66 0.70
N ILE A 66 4.21 10.43 0.27
CA ILE A 66 3.43 9.25 0.68
C ILE A 66 3.45 9.01 2.20
N SER A 67 4.60 9.20 2.87
CA SER A 67 4.74 9.06 4.32
C SER A 67 3.83 10.06 5.06
N ALA A 68 3.86 11.33 4.66
CA ALA A 68 3.06 12.39 5.24
C ALA A 68 1.56 12.17 5.00
N VAL A 69 1.18 11.71 3.80
CA VAL A 69 -0.20 11.38 3.42
C VAL A 69 -0.74 10.23 4.28
N ARG A 70 0.05 9.15 4.43
CA ARG A 70 -0.32 8.02 5.30
C ARG A 70 -0.43 8.44 6.77
N ASN A 71 0.49 9.26 7.27
CA ASN A 71 0.44 9.80 8.62
C ASN A 71 -0.79 10.71 8.84
N ALA A 72 -1.13 11.55 7.86
CA ALA A 72 -2.34 12.38 7.93
C ALA A 72 -3.60 11.51 8.06
N GLY A 73 -3.70 10.45 7.26
CA GLY A 73 -4.78 9.46 7.38
C GLY A 73 -4.79 8.78 8.74
N ALA A 74 -3.64 8.36 9.26
CA ALA A 74 -3.54 7.73 10.57
C ALA A 74 -3.99 8.65 11.72
N ARG A 75 -3.68 9.94 11.64
CA ARG A 75 -4.15 10.95 12.62
C ARG A 75 -5.66 11.16 12.55
N SER A 76 -6.27 11.10 11.38
CA SER A 76 -7.73 11.23 11.19
C SER A 76 -8.51 9.98 11.57
N ALA A 77 -7.87 8.82 11.54
CA ALA A 77 -8.46 7.53 11.81
C ALA A 77 -8.83 7.36 13.29
N LYS A 78 -9.87 6.56 13.58
CA LYS A 78 -10.39 6.30 14.93
C LYS A 78 -10.11 4.86 15.40
N GLY A 79 -9.75 3.96 14.50
CA GLY A 79 -9.57 2.53 14.78
C GLY A 79 -8.36 2.23 15.65
N GLU A 80 -8.44 1.13 16.37
CA GLU A 80 -7.36 0.55 17.16
C GLU A 80 -6.35 -0.20 16.29
N LEU A 81 -6.78 -0.61 15.09
CA LEU A 81 -5.95 -1.22 14.07
C LEU A 81 -5.94 -0.32 12.85
N LEU A 82 -4.76 0.13 12.46
CA LEU A 82 -4.53 0.93 11.26
C LEU A 82 -4.09 0.02 10.13
N VAL A 83 -4.73 0.15 8.96
CA VAL A 83 -4.42 -0.65 7.77
C VAL A 83 -4.20 0.29 6.59
N PHE A 84 -3.00 0.32 6.04
CA PHE A 84 -2.62 1.15 4.91
C PHE A 84 -2.72 0.32 3.64
N VAL A 85 -3.49 0.80 2.67
CA VAL A 85 -3.75 0.12 1.39
C VAL A 85 -3.55 1.11 0.24
N ASP A 86 -2.69 0.80 -0.73
CA ASP A 86 -2.52 1.68 -1.89
C ASP A 86 -3.79 1.70 -2.76
N ALA A 87 -4.06 2.84 -3.40
CA ALA A 87 -5.28 3.11 -4.16
C ALA A 87 -5.47 2.22 -5.40
N ASP A 88 -4.45 1.46 -5.79
CA ASP A 88 -4.45 0.51 -6.90
C ASP A 88 -4.32 -0.96 -6.46
N THR A 89 -4.61 -1.25 -5.19
CA THR A 89 -4.42 -2.57 -4.58
C THR A 89 -5.75 -3.22 -4.20
N LEU A 90 -5.99 -4.44 -4.68
CA LEU A 90 -7.14 -5.26 -4.32
C LEU A 90 -6.76 -6.12 -3.11
N VAL A 91 -7.61 -6.09 -2.08
CA VAL A 91 -7.38 -6.82 -0.82
C VAL A 91 -8.41 -7.94 -0.70
N PRO A 92 -8.03 -9.22 -0.92
CA PRO A 92 -8.92 -10.35 -0.73
C PRO A 92 -9.33 -10.54 0.73
N GLU A 93 -10.49 -11.16 0.94
CA GLU A 93 -11.01 -11.49 2.28
C GLU A 93 -10.00 -12.33 3.09
N GLU A 94 -9.37 -13.31 2.45
CA GLU A 94 -8.36 -14.18 3.08
C GLU A 94 -7.21 -13.38 3.70
N THR A 95 -6.77 -12.31 3.03
CA THR A 95 -5.72 -11.41 3.54
C THR A 95 -6.16 -10.69 4.81
N LEU A 96 -7.40 -10.18 4.83
CA LEU A 96 -7.93 -9.51 6.01
C LEU A 96 -8.20 -10.47 7.17
N ARG A 97 -8.68 -11.69 6.89
CA ARG A 97 -8.80 -12.75 7.92
C ARG A 97 -7.44 -13.13 8.51
N GLY A 98 -6.43 -13.31 7.66
CA GLY A 98 -5.05 -13.57 8.09
C GLY A 98 -4.49 -12.42 8.95
N MET A 99 -4.79 -11.17 8.60
CA MET A 99 -4.42 -10.00 9.38
C MET A 99 -5.04 -10.05 10.79
N LEU A 100 -6.34 -10.29 10.89
CA LEU A 100 -7.01 -10.39 12.20
C LEU A 100 -6.44 -11.53 13.04
N ALA A 101 -6.24 -12.70 12.45
CA ALA A 101 -5.62 -13.83 13.15
C ALA A 101 -4.21 -13.50 13.65
N ALA A 102 -3.41 -12.79 12.86
CA ALA A 102 -2.08 -12.35 13.28
C ALA A 102 -2.14 -11.37 14.45
N VAL A 103 -3.05 -10.39 14.41
CA VAL A 103 -3.28 -9.41 15.49
C VAL A 103 -3.79 -10.09 16.76
N GLN A 104 -4.76 -11.01 16.66
CA GLN A 104 -5.24 -11.81 17.80
C GLN A 104 -4.11 -12.66 18.39
N GLY A 105 -3.22 -13.19 17.56
CA GLY A 105 -2.02 -13.90 17.99
C GLY A 105 -0.89 -12.99 18.49
N GLY A 106 -1.15 -11.71 18.80
CA GLY A 106 -0.20 -10.79 19.44
C GLY A 106 0.76 -10.07 18.49
N ALA A 107 0.50 -10.06 17.17
CA ALA A 107 1.28 -9.22 16.27
C ALA A 107 1.00 -7.73 16.56
N VAL A 108 2.06 -6.92 16.56
CA VAL A 108 1.99 -5.45 16.68
C VAL A 108 1.77 -4.77 15.34
N GLY A 109 2.09 -5.45 14.26
CA GLY A 109 1.91 -5.02 12.89
C GLY A 109 2.34 -6.09 11.90
N GLY A 110 2.23 -5.79 10.61
CA GLY A 110 2.58 -6.74 9.56
C GLY A 110 2.33 -6.22 8.16
N GLY A 111 2.53 -7.09 7.19
CA GLY A 111 2.24 -6.90 5.79
C GLY A 111 1.83 -8.20 5.12
N ALA A 112 1.49 -8.16 3.85
CA ALA A 112 1.07 -9.31 3.06
C ALA A 112 2.04 -9.58 1.91
N ARG A 113 1.95 -10.79 1.34
CA ARG A 113 2.55 -11.06 0.02
C ARG A 113 1.94 -10.16 -1.04
N VAL A 114 2.71 -9.85 -2.06
CA VAL A 114 2.28 -9.00 -3.16
C VAL A 114 2.31 -9.81 -4.45
N HIS A 115 1.19 -9.80 -5.17
CA HIS A 115 1.10 -10.25 -6.54
C HIS A 115 0.78 -9.06 -7.45
N PHE A 116 1.31 -9.07 -8.65
CA PHE A 116 0.95 -8.09 -9.66
C PHE A 116 -0.21 -8.60 -10.52
N ASP A 117 -1.13 -7.71 -10.90
CA ASP A 117 -2.04 -8.03 -11.97
C ASP A 117 -1.22 -8.31 -13.25
N GLY A 118 -1.58 -9.36 -13.97
CA GLY A 118 -0.82 -9.80 -15.14
C GLY A 118 -1.16 -9.07 -16.43
N HIS A 119 -2.07 -8.07 -16.40
CA HIS A 119 -2.56 -7.42 -17.60
C HIS A 119 -1.46 -6.60 -18.28
N GLY A 120 -1.20 -6.92 -19.56
CA GLY A 120 -0.25 -6.19 -20.40
C GLY A 120 1.23 -6.26 -19.98
N VAL A 121 1.57 -7.09 -18.99
CA VAL A 121 2.95 -7.29 -18.54
C VAL A 121 3.55 -8.53 -19.21
N ARG A 122 4.75 -8.42 -19.76
CA ARG A 122 5.46 -9.57 -20.33
C ARG A 122 5.69 -10.64 -19.25
N ALA A 123 5.44 -11.90 -19.55
CA ALA A 123 5.49 -13.01 -18.59
C ALA A 123 6.81 -13.08 -17.81
N TRP A 124 7.96 -12.88 -18.48
CA TRP A 124 9.27 -12.90 -17.82
C TRP A 124 9.49 -11.71 -16.86
N THR A 125 9.00 -10.50 -17.22
CA THR A 125 9.09 -9.31 -16.35
C THR A 125 8.23 -9.51 -15.10
N ARG A 126 7.03 -10.04 -15.27
CA ARG A 126 6.15 -10.41 -14.18
C ARG A 126 6.80 -11.45 -13.28
N TRP A 127 7.36 -12.52 -13.85
CA TRP A 127 8.05 -13.57 -13.08
C TRP A 127 9.21 -13.01 -12.25
N LEU A 128 10.05 -12.13 -12.81
CA LEU A 128 11.13 -11.48 -12.08
C LEU A 128 10.61 -10.60 -10.94
N ALA A 129 9.55 -9.83 -11.18
CA ALA A 129 8.95 -8.98 -10.16
C ALA A 129 8.33 -9.82 -9.02
N GLU A 130 7.63 -10.90 -9.35
CA GLU A 130 7.06 -11.83 -8.37
C GLU A 130 8.16 -12.56 -7.56
N LEU A 131 9.26 -12.95 -8.21
CA LEU A 131 10.43 -13.50 -7.52
C LEU A 131 11.02 -12.49 -6.54
N GLY A 132 11.16 -11.23 -6.95
CA GLY A 132 11.60 -10.14 -6.07
C GLY A 132 10.67 -9.95 -4.86
N CYS A 133 9.35 -9.91 -5.08
CA CYS A 133 8.37 -9.83 -4.01
C CYS A 133 8.41 -11.06 -3.09
N TRP A 134 8.60 -12.25 -3.64
CA TRP A 134 8.77 -13.46 -2.85
C TRP A 134 10.04 -13.40 -1.98
N MET A 135 11.15 -12.90 -2.51
CA MET A 135 12.38 -12.69 -1.72
C MET A 135 12.15 -11.67 -0.60
N MET A 136 11.49 -10.54 -0.88
CA MET A 136 11.13 -9.56 0.14
C MET A 136 10.26 -10.19 1.23
N TYR A 137 9.25 -10.97 0.85
CA TYR A 137 8.42 -11.71 1.80
C TYR A 137 9.26 -12.65 2.69
N ARG A 138 10.19 -13.42 2.10
CA ARG A 138 11.09 -14.33 2.84
C ARG A 138 12.01 -13.58 3.81
N LEU A 139 12.40 -12.35 3.48
CA LEU A 139 13.21 -11.47 4.33
C LEU A 139 12.35 -10.66 5.31
N SER A 140 11.05 -10.93 5.37
CA SER A 140 10.08 -10.17 6.19
C SER A 140 10.07 -8.67 5.88
N VAL A 141 10.29 -8.31 4.63
CA VAL A 141 10.14 -6.94 4.13
C VAL A 141 8.76 -6.83 3.49
N ALA A 142 7.87 -6.08 4.12
CA ALA A 142 6.53 -5.87 3.59
C ALA A 142 6.58 -4.92 2.38
N GLY A 143 5.77 -5.20 1.37
CA GLY A 143 5.53 -4.24 0.29
C GLY A 143 4.66 -3.09 0.80
N GLY A 144 4.97 -1.86 0.38
CA GLY A 144 4.26 -0.64 0.82
C GLY A 144 2.76 -0.62 0.49
N CYS A 145 2.30 -1.47 -0.44
CA CYS A 145 0.91 -1.49 -0.89
C CYS A 145 -0.09 -2.09 0.11
N PHE A 146 0.38 -2.83 1.14
CA PHE A 146 -0.45 -3.34 2.23
C PHE A 146 0.37 -3.48 3.51
N LEU A 147 0.04 -2.66 4.51
CA LEU A 147 0.65 -2.68 5.83
C LEU A 147 -0.43 -2.54 6.89
N PHE A 148 -0.24 -3.17 8.04
CA PHE A 148 -1.10 -2.95 9.20
C PHE A 148 -0.29 -2.80 10.48
N ALA A 149 -0.81 -2.05 11.43
CA ALA A 149 -0.21 -1.88 12.75
C ALA A 149 -1.28 -1.59 13.80
N ARG A 150 -1.10 -2.12 15.01
CA ARG A 150 -1.85 -1.62 16.17
C ARG A 150 -1.56 -0.13 16.35
N ARG A 151 -2.58 0.68 16.59
CA ARG A 151 -2.42 2.13 16.77
C ARG A 151 -1.33 2.46 17.79
N THR A 152 -1.38 1.83 18.96
CA THR A 152 -0.40 2.07 20.03
C THR A 152 1.04 1.77 19.59
N ALA A 153 1.24 0.71 18.80
CA ALA A 153 2.55 0.37 18.27
C ALA A 153 2.99 1.34 17.15
N PHE A 154 2.05 1.76 16.28
CA PHE A 154 2.31 2.74 15.23
C PHE A 154 2.74 4.09 15.82
N GLU A 155 2.03 4.57 16.85
CA GLU A 155 2.34 5.81 17.55
C GLU A 155 3.67 5.71 18.30
N ALA A 156 3.92 4.61 19.03
CA ALA A 156 5.19 4.35 19.69
C ALA A 156 6.38 4.23 18.72
N ALA A 157 6.13 3.76 17.49
CA ALA A 157 7.13 3.72 16.43
C ALA A 157 7.41 5.10 15.79
N GLY A 158 6.57 6.12 16.09
CA GLY A 158 6.65 7.46 15.52
C GLY A 158 5.99 7.60 14.14
N GLY A 159 5.19 6.62 13.71
CA GLY A 159 4.56 6.61 12.40
C GLY A 159 5.52 6.34 11.24
N PHE A 160 5.12 6.73 10.03
CA PHE A 160 6.03 6.73 8.88
C PHE A 160 7.02 7.89 8.99
N ASP A 161 8.28 7.61 8.75
CA ASP A 161 9.35 8.62 8.81
C ASP A 161 9.31 9.51 7.56
N GLU A 162 8.85 10.74 7.73
CA GLU A 162 8.67 11.72 6.65
C GLU A 162 10.00 12.25 6.06
N ARG A 163 11.15 11.87 6.64
CA ARG A 163 12.46 12.14 6.04
C ARG A 163 12.74 11.31 4.79
N TYR A 164 11.94 10.27 4.54
CA TYR A 164 12.11 9.35 3.43
C TYR A 164 10.99 9.49 2.40
N PHE A 165 11.39 9.64 1.14
CA PHE A 165 10.48 9.68 -0.01
C PHE A 165 10.23 8.30 -0.62
N ALA A 166 11.00 7.28 -0.25
CA ALA A 166 10.80 5.88 -0.61
C ALA A 166 11.35 4.99 0.49
N SER A 167 10.89 3.73 0.55
CA SER A 167 11.30 2.74 1.57
C SER A 167 10.92 3.11 3.01
N GLU A 168 9.95 4.01 3.19
CA GLU A 168 9.39 4.39 4.50
C GLU A 168 8.77 3.18 5.23
N GLU A 169 8.23 2.22 4.47
CA GLU A 169 7.69 0.97 4.99
C GLU A 169 8.75 0.10 5.67
N ILE A 170 9.99 0.14 5.17
CA ILE A 170 11.11 -0.61 5.78
C ILE A 170 11.45 -0.02 7.14
N HIS A 171 11.48 1.30 7.26
CA HIS A 171 11.75 1.98 8.52
C HIS A 171 10.65 1.72 9.55
N LEU A 172 9.39 1.81 9.14
CA LEU A 172 8.26 1.47 10.00
C LEU A 172 8.32 0.01 10.45
N ARG A 173 8.60 -0.93 9.53
CA ARG A 173 8.76 -2.35 9.86
C ARG A 173 9.85 -2.57 10.91
N LEU A 174 11.01 -1.92 10.76
CA LEU A 174 12.11 -2.04 11.71
C LEU A 174 11.74 -1.45 13.08
N ALA A 175 11.03 -0.33 13.12
CA ALA A 175 10.57 0.28 14.36
C ALA A 175 9.51 -0.60 15.07
N LEU A 176 8.52 -1.10 14.33
CA LEU A 176 7.51 -2.04 14.86
C LEU A 176 8.15 -3.35 15.37
N GLY A 177 9.15 -3.86 14.66
CA GLY A 177 9.86 -5.08 15.06
C GLY A 177 10.61 -4.98 16.39
N LYS A 178 10.92 -3.76 16.86
CA LYS A 178 11.48 -3.52 18.20
C LYS A 178 10.42 -3.53 19.30
N LEU A 179 9.16 -3.31 18.93
CA LEU A 179 8.02 -3.22 19.85
C LEU A 179 7.31 -4.57 20.01
N GLY A 180 7.49 -5.50 19.06
CA GLY A 180 6.88 -6.82 19.12
C GLY A 180 6.93 -7.58 17.80
N ARG A 181 6.12 -8.64 17.71
CA ARG A 181 6.08 -9.52 16.53
C ARG A 181 5.50 -8.80 15.32
N PHE A 182 6.29 -8.70 14.25
CA PHE A 182 5.83 -8.26 12.94
C PHE A 182 5.45 -9.48 12.10
N ALA A 183 4.21 -9.55 11.60
CA ALA A 183 3.67 -10.70 10.90
C ALA A 183 3.67 -10.49 9.38
N MET A 184 4.25 -11.43 8.64
CA MET A 184 4.11 -11.50 7.18
C MET A 184 3.04 -12.52 6.83
N LEU A 185 1.93 -12.04 6.24
CA LEU A 185 0.81 -12.89 5.88
C LEU A 185 1.13 -13.72 4.63
N PRO A 186 0.81 -15.03 4.61
CA PRO A 186 0.97 -15.87 3.42
C PRO A 186 -0.05 -15.52 2.33
N ALA A 187 -1.26 -15.08 2.72
CA ALA A 187 -2.26 -14.56 1.80
C ALA A 187 -1.75 -13.27 1.13
N ALA A 188 -2.08 -13.09 -0.15
CA ALA A 188 -1.54 -12.01 -0.95
C ALA A 188 -2.57 -10.93 -1.25
N VAL A 189 -2.08 -9.69 -1.42
CA VAL A 189 -2.80 -8.62 -2.10
C VAL A 189 -2.42 -8.56 -3.58
N ILE A 190 -3.29 -8.01 -4.40
CA ILE A 190 -3.06 -7.88 -5.85
C ILE A 190 -2.93 -6.38 -6.17
N THR A 191 -1.73 -5.94 -6.49
CA THR A 191 -1.46 -4.55 -6.88
C THR A 191 -1.33 -4.40 -8.39
N SER A 192 -1.46 -3.17 -8.88
CA SER A 192 -1.37 -2.89 -10.31
C SER A 192 0.03 -3.14 -10.86
N GLY A 193 0.08 -3.91 -11.97
CA GLY A 193 1.30 -4.08 -12.79
C GLY A 193 1.66 -2.83 -13.62
N ARG A 194 0.95 -1.71 -13.47
CA ARG A 194 1.16 -0.46 -14.23
C ARG A 194 2.63 -0.02 -14.27
N LYS A 195 3.31 -0.03 -13.15
CA LYS A 195 4.73 0.35 -13.09
C LYS A 195 5.61 -0.59 -13.91
N LEU A 196 5.27 -1.89 -13.97
CA LEU A 196 5.99 -2.87 -14.80
C LEU A 196 5.74 -2.69 -16.30
N ARG A 197 4.63 -2.03 -16.69
CA ARG A 197 4.33 -1.66 -18.08
C ARG A 197 5.02 -0.36 -18.48
N LEU A 198 4.99 0.64 -17.60
CA LEU A 198 5.50 2.01 -17.87
C LEU A 198 7.03 2.09 -17.87
N PHE A 199 7.71 1.22 -17.14
CA PHE A 199 9.16 1.23 -17.02
C PHE A 199 9.75 -0.06 -17.58
N SER A 200 10.81 0.06 -18.39
CA SER A 200 11.54 -1.11 -18.85
C SER A 200 12.27 -1.80 -17.69
N ALA A 201 12.50 -3.12 -17.82
CA ALA A 201 13.26 -3.86 -16.82
C ALA A 201 14.66 -3.26 -16.54
N GLY A 202 15.32 -2.72 -17.57
CA GLY A 202 16.59 -2.01 -17.43
C GLY A 202 16.48 -0.71 -16.61
N GLN A 203 15.36 0.02 -16.73
CA GLN A 203 15.12 1.22 -15.93
C GLN A 203 14.89 0.84 -14.47
N ILE A 204 14.08 -0.21 -14.22
CA ILE A 204 13.82 -0.72 -12.87
C ILE A 204 15.11 -1.21 -12.22
N LEU A 205 15.89 -2.03 -12.92
CA LEU A 205 17.17 -2.55 -12.44
C LEU A 205 18.16 -1.42 -12.13
N ARG A 206 18.30 -0.45 -13.05
CA ARG A 206 19.16 0.73 -12.84
C ARG A 206 18.73 1.53 -11.62
N GLN A 207 17.41 1.67 -11.38
CA GLN A 207 16.89 2.37 -10.21
C GLN A 207 17.21 1.60 -8.93
N MET A 208 17.00 0.29 -8.91
CA MET A 208 17.33 -0.56 -7.76
C MET A 208 18.83 -0.55 -7.46
N LEU A 209 19.67 -0.62 -8.49
CA LEU A 209 21.13 -0.56 -8.33
C LEU A 209 21.59 0.80 -7.80
N ARG A 210 20.99 1.90 -8.29
CA ARG A 210 21.27 3.25 -7.74
C ARG A 210 20.92 3.34 -6.26
N LEU A 211 19.78 2.79 -5.84
CA LEU A 211 19.37 2.76 -4.43
C LEU A 211 20.30 1.89 -3.60
N ALA A 212 20.72 0.73 -4.12
CA ALA A 212 21.65 -0.15 -3.44
C ALA A 212 23.04 0.50 -3.23
N VAL A 213 23.54 1.22 -4.26
CA VAL A 213 24.87 1.87 -4.21
C VAL A 213 24.84 3.16 -3.38
N ARG A 214 23.79 3.98 -3.51
CA ARG A 214 23.68 5.27 -2.81
C ARG A 214 23.11 5.14 -1.40
N GLY A 215 22.48 4.02 -1.08
CA GLY A 215 21.90 3.73 0.25
C GLY A 215 20.84 4.73 0.69
N LEU A 216 20.66 4.84 2.02
CA LEU A 216 19.65 5.70 2.67
C LEU A 216 19.64 7.18 2.23
N PRO A 217 20.79 7.86 1.94
CA PRO A 217 20.75 9.23 1.45
C PRO A 217 19.97 9.43 0.14
N ALA A 218 19.92 8.40 -0.72
CA ALA A 218 19.23 8.49 -2.02
C ALA A 218 17.69 8.54 -1.87
N VAL A 219 17.14 7.97 -0.81
CA VAL A 219 15.68 7.97 -0.56
C VAL A 219 15.20 9.12 0.32
N ARG A 220 16.13 9.99 0.79
CA ARG A 220 15.82 11.24 1.51
C ARG A 220 15.57 12.44 0.60
N ARG A 221 15.73 12.28 -0.72
CA ARG A 221 15.46 13.32 -1.71
C ARG A 221 14.51 12.76 -2.75
N ARG A 222 13.59 13.60 -3.22
CA ARG A 222 12.64 13.22 -4.28
C ARG A 222 13.33 13.05 -5.64
N ASP A 223 14.47 13.72 -5.84
CA ASP A 223 15.21 13.72 -7.09
C ASP A 223 15.72 12.31 -7.44
N GLY A 224 15.35 11.83 -8.62
CA GLY A 224 15.70 10.49 -9.09
C GLY A 224 14.82 9.36 -8.58
N LEU A 225 13.68 9.66 -7.92
CA LEU A 225 12.66 8.69 -7.53
C LEU A 225 11.47 8.67 -8.51
N ASP A 226 11.75 8.86 -9.81
CA ASP A 226 10.73 8.90 -10.87
C ASP A 226 9.82 7.67 -10.89
N PHE A 227 10.33 6.52 -10.49
CA PHE A 227 9.55 5.29 -10.38
C PHE A 227 8.37 5.41 -9.38
N TRP A 228 8.51 6.22 -8.33
CA TRP A 228 7.47 6.44 -7.31
C TRP A 228 6.64 7.70 -7.58
N TYR A 229 7.26 8.78 -8.08
CA TYR A 229 6.68 10.13 -8.12
C TYR A 229 6.38 10.66 -9.53
N ASN A 230 6.75 9.93 -10.58
CA ASN A 230 6.53 10.36 -11.95
C ASN A 230 5.06 10.21 -12.37
N GLY A 231 4.14 10.90 -11.82
CA GLY A 231 2.69 10.93 -12.06
C GLY A 231 2.08 10.40 -13.37
N ARG A 232 2.86 9.64 -14.18
CA ARG A 232 2.38 8.99 -15.41
C ARG A 232 1.29 7.99 -15.07
N ARG A 233 0.09 8.23 -15.61
CA ARG A 233 -1.08 7.36 -15.50
C ARG A 233 -1.45 6.83 -16.87
N GLU A 234 -1.85 5.57 -16.95
CA GLU A 234 -2.43 5.01 -18.16
C GLU A 234 -3.91 5.38 -18.22
N ALA A 235 -4.36 5.94 -19.36
CA ALA A 235 -5.76 6.35 -19.55
C ALA A 235 -6.74 5.16 -19.58
N THR A 236 -6.27 3.90 -19.64
CA THR A 236 -7.06 2.72 -19.95
C THR A 236 -6.80 1.51 -19.04
N ASP A 237 -6.49 1.71 -17.78
CA ASP A 237 -6.26 0.57 -16.85
C ASP A 237 -7.61 0.02 -16.30
N VAL A 238 -8.47 -0.49 -17.22
CA VAL A 238 -9.74 -1.13 -16.85
C VAL A 238 -9.45 -2.56 -16.40
N ARG A 239 -9.53 -2.85 -15.13
CA ARG A 239 -9.50 -4.22 -14.61
C ARG A 239 -10.86 -4.91 -14.85
N PRO A 240 -10.90 -6.12 -15.43
CA PRO A 240 -12.11 -6.91 -15.39
C PRO A 240 -12.45 -7.30 -13.93
N PRO A 241 -13.74 -7.51 -13.62
CA PRO A 241 -14.13 -7.98 -12.30
C PRO A 241 -13.42 -9.31 -11.98
N LEU A 242 -12.99 -9.48 -10.72
CA LEU A 242 -12.49 -10.75 -10.23
C LEU A 242 -13.56 -11.80 -10.51
N LYS A 243 -13.24 -12.82 -11.31
CA LYS A 243 -14.14 -13.99 -11.46
C LYS A 243 -14.24 -14.61 -10.07
N GLY A 244 -15.46 -14.55 -9.53
CA GLY A 244 -15.76 -15.26 -8.31
C GLY A 244 -15.47 -16.75 -8.51
N GLY A 245 -14.59 -17.29 -7.71
CA GLY A 245 -14.41 -18.72 -7.51
C GLY A 245 -15.33 -19.17 -6.39
#